data_6d85f2885df3d9b89c434945c1d50b00
#
_entry.id   6d85f2885df3d9b89c434945c1d50b00
#
_cell.length_a   1.000
_cell.length_b   1.000
_cell.length_c   1.000
_cell.angle_alpha   90.00
_cell.angle_beta   90.00
_cell.angle_gamma   90.00
#
_symmetry.space_group_name_H-M   'P 1'
#
loop_
_entity.id
_entity.type
_entity.pdbx_description
1 polymer ?
#
loop_
_entity_poly.entity_id
_entity_poly.type
_entity_poly.pdbx_seq_one_letter_code
_entity_poly.pdbx_strand_id
1 'polypeptide(L)'
;MATKRGIQYIPAIDGLRALAVIAVMFYHLGFSWIPGGFLGVDLFFVISGYVITRLLLDSIAQSGGLDLRGFYIARVRRLLPALIFMLVSTIIAIGIWAPDTIKRLLTDTPFSLTGTMNWWLVAHHQDYFESIGRPPLLQHTWSLAVEVQFYLVWPLILYFILKRFGKKVIPAASLVIAAASGIALLLLSFSLDASNASKVSHVYFGTDTHSIGLFLGAALAVSWIPQNFTVNVTKQAQNFIDGVGVFGFIGILACFLFIDETQPTLYKIAFPLAGLFGAAIIMSVVHPASRFAPVLQNPIFLWIGERSYSIYLWHWVIFQVTRPSVDLAGQEWALYALRILIVFALSDISLRFIELPIRRGVFQYWLKGLKYRTKKDRNLQTRAFTALVVVLILIGSLVSVRAIHISQQERNRLEASLTAKTSEIKAATTDGLWVTGDSVILGIRSVLGENYPIALINARIGRQAPELLDVMVHDKAQVAGSTVVFDLGNNNALTREQVVAIFDVVKDQPKIVVINTAVPRPWRDSNNALLADVVKNYAHVTIVDWNAKSEGHPEYFAPDGVHLVPAGVAVYVAEIEKYL
;
A
#
# COMPACT_ATOMS: atom_id res chain seq x y z
N MET A 1 1.02 -30.79 -39.55
CA MET A 1 1.14 -30.42 -38.14
C MET A 1 0.80 -28.93 -38.03
N ALA A 2 -0.37 -28.60 -37.54
CA ALA A 2 -0.77 -27.20 -37.32
C ALA A 2 0.08 -26.65 -36.16
N THR A 3 0.92 -25.70 -36.47
CA THR A 3 1.68 -24.93 -35.48
C THR A 3 0.69 -24.34 -34.47
N LYS A 4 0.76 -24.73 -33.21
CA LYS A 4 0.06 -24.07 -32.11
C LYS A 4 0.45 -22.58 -32.16
N ARG A 5 -0.38 -21.75 -32.77
CA ARG A 5 -0.22 -20.29 -32.71
C ARG A 5 -0.48 -19.89 -31.25
N GLY A 6 0.58 -19.84 -30.45
CA GLY A 6 0.53 -19.18 -29.14
C GLY A 6 0.16 -17.71 -29.33
N ILE A 7 -0.24 -17.05 -28.23
CA ILE A 7 -0.46 -15.60 -28.22
C ILE A 7 0.80 -14.95 -28.75
N GLN A 8 0.64 -14.06 -29.73
CA GLN A 8 1.75 -13.27 -30.23
C GLN A 8 2.28 -12.39 -29.09
N TYR A 9 3.54 -12.58 -28.74
CA TYR A 9 4.23 -11.76 -27.77
C TYR A 9 4.33 -10.32 -28.30
N ILE A 10 3.94 -9.33 -27.47
CA ILE A 10 3.97 -7.92 -27.79
C ILE A 10 4.98 -7.23 -26.87
N PRO A 11 6.23 -7.02 -27.31
CA PRO A 11 7.30 -6.50 -26.44
C PRO A 11 6.97 -5.14 -25.83
N ALA A 12 6.26 -4.26 -26.54
CA ALA A 12 5.88 -2.94 -26.05
C ALA A 12 5.00 -2.98 -24.78
N ILE A 13 4.27 -4.07 -24.55
CA ILE A 13 3.52 -4.26 -23.29
C ILE A 13 4.47 -4.47 -22.11
N ASP A 14 5.59 -5.19 -22.29
CA ASP A 14 6.60 -5.29 -21.23
C ASP A 14 7.29 -3.96 -20.99
N GLY A 15 7.53 -3.16 -22.05
CA GLY A 15 8.01 -1.78 -21.89
C GLY A 15 7.02 -0.89 -21.11
N LEU A 16 5.73 -1.07 -21.33
CA LEU A 16 4.70 -0.33 -20.57
C LEU A 16 4.64 -0.79 -19.10
N ARG A 17 4.86 -2.07 -18.83
CA ARG A 17 5.02 -2.61 -17.46
C ARG A 17 6.26 -2.04 -16.77
N ALA A 18 7.35 -1.82 -17.52
CA ALA A 18 8.53 -1.16 -16.99
C ALA A 18 8.23 0.28 -16.55
N LEU A 19 7.54 1.06 -17.39
CA LEU A 19 7.12 2.41 -17.04
C LEU A 19 6.28 2.42 -15.74
N ALA A 20 5.31 1.52 -15.64
CA ALA A 20 4.43 1.40 -14.49
C ALA A 20 5.22 1.09 -13.20
N VAL A 21 6.11 0.10 -13.22
CA VAL A 21 6.86 -0.29 -12.01
C VAL A 21 7.89 0.75 -11.61
N ILE A 22 8.51 1.46 -12.58
CA ILE A 22 9.46 2.56 -12.29
C ILE A 22 8.72 3.69 -11.56
N ALA A 23 7.53 4.08 -12.04
CA ALA A 23 6.74 5.13 -11.39
C ALA A 23 6.40 4.76 -9.95
N VAL A 24 5.92 3.53 -9.72
CA VAL A 24 5.62 3.00 -8.37
C VAL A 24 6.86 2.98 -7.47
N MET A 25 8.01 2.55 -8.00
CA MET A 25 9.25 2.53 -7.23
C MET A 25 9.70 3.92 -6.81
N PHE A 26 9.68 4.89 -7.72
CA PHE A 26 10.15 6.25 -7.43
C PHE A 26 9.22 6.97 -6.45
N TYR A 27 7.91 6.76 -6.55
CA TYR A 27 6.97 7.21 -5.56
C TYR A 27 7.29 6.64 -4.16
N HIS A 28 7.48 5.32 -4.05
CA HIS A 28 7.78 4.68 -2.76
C HIS A 28 9.20 4.94 -2.23
N LEU A 29 10.11 5.44 -3.08
CA LEU A 29 11.39 5.99 -2.63
C LEU A 29 11.24 7.37 -1.98
N GLY A 30 10.11 8.04 -2.17
CA GLY A 30 9.84 9.37 -1.62
C GLY A 30 10.32 10.52 -2.51
N PHE A 31 10.48 10.31 -3.81
CA PHE A 31 10.83 11.39 -4.73
C PHE A 31 9.67 12.36 -4.93
N SER A 32 9.83 13.60 -4.46
CA SER A 32 8.80 14.65 -4.49
C SER A 32 8.37 15.08 -5.90
N TRP A 33 9.20 14.83 -6.93
CA TRP A 33 8.89 15.19 -8.31
C TRP A 33 7.96 14.20 -9.03
N ILE A 34 7.59 13.07 -8.38
CA ILE A 34 6.66 12.07 -8.94
C ILE A 34 5.58 11.69 -7.91
N PRO A 35 4.82 12.65 -7.40
CA PRO A 35 3.86 12.41 -6.33
C PRO A 35 2.74 11.44 -6.72
N GLY A 36 2.38 11.36 -8.01
CA GLY A 36 1.36 10.46 -8.54
C GLY A 36 1.88 9.10 -9.02
N GLY A 37 3.13 8.74 -8.73
CA GLY A 37 3.73 7.49 -9.22
C GLY A 37 3.01 6.22 -8.79
N PHE A 38 2.23 6.25 -7.69
CA PHE A 38 1.36 5.13 -7.26
C PHE A 38 0.31 4.76 -8.31
N LEU A 39 -0.13 5.68 -9.17
CA LEU A 39 -1.03 5.42 -10.31
C LEU A 39 -0.42 4.47 -11.37
N GLY A 40 0.84 4.11 -11.25
CA GLY A 40 1.42 3.01 -12.01
C GLY A 40 0.71 1.68 -11.77
N VAL A 41 0.06 1.48 -10.62
CA VAL A 41 -0.79 0.32 -10.33
C VAL A 41 -2.00 0.27 -11.26
N ASP A 42 -2.65 1.41 -11.52
CA ASP A 42 -3.79 1.50 -12.44
C ASP A 42 -3.38 1.15 -13.86
N LEU A 43 -2.18 1.57 -14.26
CA LEU A 43 -1.62 1.17 -15.55
C LEU A 43 -1.40 -0.36 -15.63
N PHE A 44 -0.93 -1.01 -14.54
CA PHE A 44 -0.88 -2.47 -14.45
C PHE A 44 -2.26 -3.11 -14.59
N PHE A 45 -3.29 -2.54 -14.00
CA PHE A 45 -4.65 -3.07 -14.11
C PHE A 45 -5.15 -3.07 -15.55
N VAL A 46 -4.92 -1.99 -16.31
CA VAL A 46 -5.31 -1.97 -17.73
C VAL A 46 -4.55 -3.03 -18.53
N ILE A 47 -3.24 -3.14 -18.30
CA ILE A 47 -2.39 -4.16 -18.95
C ILE A 47 -2.89 -5.57 -18.61
N SER A 48 -3.19 -5.85 -17.34
CA SER A 48 -3.69 -7.15 -16.88
C SER A 48 -5.04 -7.48 -17.50
N GLY A 49 -5.98 -6.53 -17.51
CA GLY A 49 -7.27 -6.68 -18.14
C GLY A 49 -7.16 -7.05 -19.62
N TYR A 50 -6.30 -6.33 -20.36
CA TYR A 50 -6.04 -6.59 -21.76
C TYR A 50 -5.40 -7.97 -22.01
N VAL A 51 -4.29 -8.26 -21.36
CA VAL A 51 -3.51 -9.49 -21.56
C VAL A 51 -4.30 -10.73 -21.17
N ILE A 52 -4.99 -10.71 -20.02
CA ILE A 52 -5.74 -11.86 -19.52
C ILE A 52 -6.95 -12.16 -20.41
N THR A 53 -7.68 -11.13 -20.82
CA THR A 53 -8.84 -11.31 -21.71
C THR A 53 -8.41 -11.84 -23.07
N ARG A 54 -7.29 -11.33 -23.64
CA ARG A 54 -6.72 -11.89 -24.88
C ARG A 54 -6.34 -13.36 -24.71
N LEU A 55 -5.64 -13.71 -23.62
CA LEU A 55 -5.28 -15.08 -23.28
C LEU A 55 -6.47 -16.03 -23.28
N LEU A 56 -7.54 -15.64 -22.62
CA LEU A 56 -8.75 -16.43 -22.51
C LEU A 56 -9.43 -16.62 -23.88
N LEU A 57 -9.58 -15.54 -24.65
CA LEU A 57 -10.20 -15.60 -25.97
C LEU A 57 -9.41 -16.47 -26.94
N ASP A 58 -8.09 -16.32 -26.95
CA ASP A 58 -7.23 -17.13 -27.82
C ASP A 58 -7.23 -18.61 -27.38
N SER A 59 -7.27 -18.89 -26.08
CA SER A 59 -7.41 -20.26 -25.56
C SER A 59 -8.75 -20.88 -25.96
N ILE A 60 -9.85 -20.14 -25.80
CA ILE A 60 -11.18 -20.60 -26.20
C ILE A 60 -11.27 -20.86 -27.71
N ALA A 61 -10.69 -19.98 -28.52
CA ALA A 61 -10.65 -20.14 -29.98
C ALA A 61 -9.85 -21.37 -30.43
N GLN A 62 -8.80 -21.74 -29.69
CA GLN A 62 -7.96 -22.89 -30.03
C GLN A 62 -8.52 -24.23 -29.54
N SER A 63 -9.14 -24.25 -28.36
CA SER A 63 -9.64 -25.49 -27.72
C SER A 63 -11.13 -25.76 -27.95
N GLY A 64 -11.86 -24.80 -28.50
CA GLY A 64 -13.33 -24.86 -28.63
C GLY A 64 -14.08 -24.69 -27.31
N GLY A 65 -13.39 -24.47 -26.20
CA GLY A 65 -13.98 -24.29 -24.87
C GLY A 65 -13.07 -23.62 -23.87
N LEU A 66 -13.54 -23.41 -22.66
CA LEU A 66 -12.78 -22.77 -21.59
C LEU A 66 -11.99 -23.83 -20.78
N ASP A 67 -10.67 -23.86 -20.91
CA ASP A 67 -9.77 -24.66 -20.06
C ASP A 67 -9.44 -23.87 -18.76
N LEU A 68 -10.37 -23.86 -17.82
CA LEU A 68 -10.18 -23.21 -16.51
C LEU A 68 -8.98 -23.81 -15.74
N ARG A 69 -8.84 -25.15 -15.77
CA ARG A 69 -7.78 -25.81 -15.04
C ARG A 69 -6.40 -25.41 -15.56
N GLY A 70 -6.22 -25.44 -16.86
CA GLY A 70 -4.97 -25.00 -17.48
C GLY A 70 -4.68 -23.53 -17.22
N PHE A 71 -5.70 -22.70 -17.31
CA PHE A 71 -5.59 -21.27 -17.02
C PHE A 71 -5.17 -20.99 -15.56
N TYR A 72 -5.86 -21.56 -14.57
CA TYR A 72 -5.53 -21.32 -13.16
C TYR A 72 -4.15 -21.88 -12.79
N ILE A 73 -3.81 -23.08 -13.26
CA ILE A 73 -2.47 -23.63 -13.04
C ILE A 73 -1.38 -22.71 -13.63
N ALA A 74 -1.61 -22.14 -14.81
CA ALA A 74 -0.67 -21.20 -15.40
C ALA A 74 -0.53 -19.90 -14.57
N ARG A 75 -1.62 -19.39 -13.99
CA ARG A 75 -1.58 -18.21 -13.10
C ARG A 75 -0.87 -18.51 -11.78
N VAL A 76 -1.22 -19.61 -11.13
CA VAL A 76 -0.55 -20.07 -9.90
C VAL A 76 0.96 -20.19 -10.11
N ARG A 77 1.40 -20.82 -11.20
CA ARG A 77 2.84 -20.94 -11.54
C ARG A 77 3.53 -19.62 -11.82
N ARG A 78 2.77 -18.62 -12.26
CA ARG A 78 3.33 -17.30 -12.55
C ARG A 78 3.49 -16.45 -11.30
N LEU A 79 2.53 -16.50 -10.37
CA LEU A 79 2.45 -15.56 -9.24
C LEU A 79 2.97 -16.16 -7.94
N LEU A 80 2.48 -17.35 -7.57
CA LEU A 80 2.70 -17.92 -6.25
C LEU A 80 4.16 -18.22 -5.91
N PRO A 81 5.01 -18.74 -6.83
CA PRO A 81 6.40 -19.07 -6.49
C PRO A 81 7.23 -17.87 -6.06
N ALA A 82 7.15 -16.76 -6.77
CA ALA A 82 7.87 -15.54 -6.41
C ALA A 82 7.32 -14.92 -5.11
N LEU A 83 5.99 -14.93 -4.94
CA LEU A 83 5.36 -14.45 -3.71
C LEU A 83 5.82 -15.29 -2.50
N ILE A 84 5.81 -16.62 -2.57
CA ILE A 84 6.29 -17.49 -1.49
C ILE A 84 7.78 -17.24 -1.22
N PHE A 85 8.59 -17.12 -2.27
CA PHE A 85 10.02 -16.84 -2.11
C PHE A 85 10.24 -15.51 -1.39
N MET A 86 9.55 -14.47 -1.80
CA MET A 86 9.60 -13.16 -1.12
C MET A 86 9.14 -13.27 0.35
N LEU A 87 8.00 -13.92 0.62
CA LEU A 87 7.47 -14.06 1.97
C LEU A 87 8.43 -14.82 2.91
N VAL A 88 8.93 -15.98 2.48
CA VAL A 88 9.86 -16.80 3.29
C VAL A 88 11.14 -16.02 3.56
N SER A 89 11.72 -15.41 2.52
CA SER A 89 12.94 -14.61 2.68
C SER A 89 12.73 -13.41 3.59
N THR A 90 11.57 -12.75 3.47
CA THR A 90 11.21 -11.61 4.32
C THR A 90 11.04 -12.03 5.78
N ILE A 91 10.32 -13.13 6.07
CA ILE A 91 10.13 -13.63 7.43
C ILE A 91 11.49 -13.91 8.08
N ILE A 92 12.41 -14.57 7.36
CA ILE A 92 13.73 -14.89 7.87
C ILE A 92 14.56 -13.61 8.11
N ALA A 93 14.61 -12.71 7.12
CA ALA A 93 15.40 -11.49 7.23
C ALA A 93 14.87 -10.56 8.32
N ILE A 94 13.56 -10.34 8.37
CA ILE A 94 12.90 -9.44 9.32
C ILE A 94 12.98 -9.97 10.75
N GLY A 95 12.84 -11.28 10.95
CA GLY A 95 12.96 -11.85 12.27
C GLY A 95 14.36 -11.66 12.89
N ILE A 96 15.37 -11.35 12.06
CA ILE A 96 16.73 -11.02 12.51
C ILE A 96 16.94 -9.51 12.62
N TRP A 97 16.46 -8.74 11.61
CA TRP A 97 16.80 -7.32 11.41
C TRP A 97 15.78 -6.34 12.03
N ALA A 98 14.48 -6.67 11.98
CA ALA A 98 13.40 -5.81 12.46
C ALA A 98 12.32 -6.63 13.18
N PRO A 99 12.63 -7.23 14.34
CA PRO A 99 11.77 -8.16 15.05
C PRO A 99 10.42 -7.56 15.49
N ASP A 100 10.35 -6.24 15.65
CA ASP A 100 9.14 -5.48 15.97
C ASP A 100 8.00 -5.70 14.97
N THR A 101 8.32 -5.94 13.70
CA THR A 101 7.34 -6.09 12.61
C THR A 101 6.86 -7.52 12.38
N ILE A 102 7.49 -8.52 13.01
CA ILE A 102 7.26 -9.94 12.70
C ILE A 102 5.81 -10.38 12.96
N LYS A 103 5.20 -9.90 14.04
CA LYS A 103 3.82 -10.25 14.39
C LYS A 103 2.85 -9.82 13.29
N ARG A 104 2.99 -8.57 12.83
CA ARG A 104 2.16 -8.03 11.75
C ARG A 104 2.41 -8.77 10.43
N LEU A 105 3.67 -9.02 10.09
CA LEU A 105 4.05 -9.77 8.89
C LEU A 105 3.41 -11.16 8.85
N LEU A 106 3.44 -11.91 9.96
CA LEU A 106 2.83 -13.23 10.07
C LEU A 106 1.29 -13.16 9.97
N THR A 107 0.67 -12.14 10.56
CA THR A 107 -0.78 -11.92 10.47
C THR A 107 -1.23 -11.61 9.05
N ASP A 108 -0.47 -10.80 8.30
CA ASP A 108 -0.80 -10.37 6.95
C ASP A 108 -0.47 -11.45 5.88
N THR A 109 0.44 -12.39 6.19
CA THR A 109 0.91 -13.43 5.25
C THR A 109 -0.22 -14.29 4.67
N PRO A 110 -1.19 -14.83 5.44
CA PRO A 110 -2.30 -15.62 4.89
C PRO A 110 -3.14 -14.84 3.88
N PHE A 111 -3.39 -13.57 4.12
CA PHE A 111 -4.21 -12.73 3.25
C PHE A 111 -3.49 -12.38 1.94
N SER A 112 -2.16 -12.21 1.99
CA SER A 112 -1.33 -12.05 0.79
C SER A 112 -1.31 -13.34 -0.05
N LEU A 113 -1.21 -14.51 0.57
CA LEU A 113 -1.19 -15.82 -0.12
C LEU A 113 -2.54 -16.17 -0.74
N THR A 114 -3.65 -15.82 -0.09
CA THR A 114 -5.01 -16.12 -0.56
C THR A 114 -5.57 -15.11 -1.55
N GLY A 115 -4.86 -13.97 -1.78
CA GLY A 115 -5.34 -12.90 -2.64
C GLY A 115 -6.53 -12.13 -2.03
N THR A 116 -6.54 -11.96 -0.72
CA THR A 116 -7.58 -11.24 0.03
C THR A 116 -7.04 -10.07 0.86
N MET A 117 -5.77 -9.69 0.64
CA MET A 117 -5.09 -8.63 1.39
C MET A 117 -5.81 -7.28 1.31
N ASN A 118 -6.39 -6.95 0.17
CA ASN A 118 -7.15 -5.72 -0.01
C ASN A 118 -8.37 -5.65 0.93
N TRP A 119 -9.15 -6.71 1.03
CA TRP A 119 -10.30 -6.78 1.96
C TRP A 119 -9.88 -6.85 3.43
N TRP A 120 -8.72 -7.47 3.70
CA TRP A 120 -8.12 -7.44 5.03
C TRP A 120 -7.80 -6.00 5.47
N LEU A 121 -7.21 -5.21 4.59
CA LEU A 121 -6.90 -3.79 4.85
C LEU A 121 -8.17 -2.95 5.03
N VAL A 122 -9.20 -3.18 4.21
CA VAL A 122 -10.51 -2.52 4.36
C VAL A 122 -11.14 -2.84 5.71
N ALA A 123 -11.18 -4.12 6.10
CA ALA A 123 -11.80 -4.57 7.35
C ALA A 123 -11.08 -4.04 8.60
N HIS A 124 -9.79 -3.73 8.50
CA HIS A 124 -8.99 -3.17 9.59
C HIS A 124 -8.78 -1.66 9.47
N HIS A 125 -9.56 -1.00 8.59
CA HIS A 125 -9.54 0.46 8.40
C HIS A 125 -8.13 1.04 8.17
N GLN A 126 -7.28 0.28 7.45
CA GLN A 126 -5.94 0.73 7.12
C GLN A 126 -6.03 1.76 6.01
N ASP A 127 -5.36 2.90 6.17
CA ASP A 127 -5.16 3.83 5.07
C ASP A 127 -3.89 3.45 4.30
N TYR A 128 -3.89 3.67 2.97
CA TYR A 128 -2.72 3.38 2.15
C TYR A 128 -1.62 4.40 2.35
N PHE A 129 -2.00 5.65 2.49
CA PHE A 129 -1.08 6.79 2.62
C PHE A 129 -0.69 7.07 4.07
N GLU A 130 -1.45 6.54 5.03
CA GLU A 130 -1.29 6.79 6.45
C GLU A 130 -0.74 5.58 7.18
N SER A 131 0.50 5.69 7.59
CA SER A 131 1.07 4.73 8.52
C SER A 131 1.93 5.45 9.53
N ILE A 132 1.54 5.27 10.80
CA ILE A 132 2.35 5.73 11.91
C ILE A 132 3.42 4.67 12.16
N GLY A 133 4.68 5.09 12.09
CA GLY A 133 5.80 4.18 12.19
C GLY A 133 6.14 3.47 10.87
N ARG A 134 6.45 2.18 10.94
CA ARG A 134 6.74 1.37 9.75
C ARG A 134 5.43 0.88 9.12
N PRO A 135 5.16 1.19 7.85
CA PRO A 135 4.01 0.64 7.14
C PRO A 135 4.01 -0.88 7.12
N PRO A 136 2.81 -1.52 7.01
CA PRO A 136 2.72 -2.97 6.89
C PRO A 136 3.54 -3.48 5.71
N LEU A 137 4.45 -4.44 5.95
CA LEU A 137 5.40 -4.92 4.94
C LEU A 137 4.76 -5.61 3.74
N LEU A 138 3.50 -6.08 3.89
CA LEU A 138 2.75 -6.73 2.81
C LEU A 138 1.61 -5.87 2.27
N GLN A 139 1.49 -4.60 2.69
CA GLN A 139 0.41 -3.72 2.26
C GLN A 139 0.30 -3.65 0.74
N HIS A 140 1.43 -3.49 0.04
CA HIS A 140 1.46 -3.40 -1.43
C HIS A 140 0.83 -4.60 -2.15
N THR A 141 0.69 -5.76 -1.49
CA THR A 141 0.05 -6.95 -2.10
C THR A 141 -1.47 -6.81 -2.27
N TRP A 142 -2.07 -5.69 -1.83
CA TRP A 142 -3.47 -5.38 -2.06
C TRP A 142 -3.85 -5.37 -3.54
N SER A 143 -3.03 -4.78 -4.39
CA SER A 143 -3.29 -4.70 -5.82
C SER A 143 -3.20 -6.07 -6.50
N LEU A 144 -2.28 -6.94 -6.04
CA LEU A 144 -2.21 -8.33 -6.49
C LEU A 144 -3.46 -9.11 -6.08
N ALA A 145 -4.04 -8.79 -4.91
CA ALA A 145 -5.30 -9.40 -4.49
C ALA A 145 -6.45 -9.04 -5.43
N VAL A 146 -6.56 -7.76 -5.84
CA VAL A 146 -7.55 -7.31 -6.85
C VAL A 146 -7.35 -8.04 -8.18
N GLU A 147 -6.10 -8.17 -8.65
CA GLU A 147 -5.79 -8.94 -9.86
C GLU A 147 -6.14 -10.43 -9.74
N VAL A 148 -5.83 -11.07 -8.62
CA VAL A 148 -6.14 -12.48 -8.38
C VAL A 148 -7.66 -12.70 -8.39
N GLN A 149 -8.44 -11.81 -7.78
CA GLN A 149 -9.90 -11.86 -7.79
C GLN A 149 -10.44 -11.71 -9.21
N PHE A 150 -9.89 -10.79 -10.00
CA PHE A 150 -10.21 -10.67 -11.42
C PHE A 150 -9.89 -11.98 -12.19
N TYR A 151 -8.73 -12.60 -11.94
CA TYR A 151 -8.35 -13.86 -12.59
C TYR A 151 -9.27 -15.02 -12.20
N LEU A 152 -9.84 -15.01 -11.00
CA LEU A 152 -10.79 -16.04 -10.56
C LEU A 152 -12.16 -15.87 -11.19
N VAL A 153 -12.68 -14.64 -11.23
CA VAL A 153 -14.08 -14.36 -11.59
C VAL A 153 -14.25 -14.09 -13.08
N TRP A 154 -13.34 -13.31 -13.69
CA TRP A 154 -13.46 -12.87 -15.07
C TRP A 154 -13.55 -14.00 -16.12
N PRO A 155 -12.79 -15.10 -16.02
CA PRO A 155 -12.92 -16.21 -16.99
C PRO A 155 -14.33 -16.79 -17.04
N LEU A 156 -15.01 -16.88 -15.90
CA LEU A 156 -16.37 -17.41 -15.80
C LEU A 156 -17.39 -16.45 -16.42
N ILE A 157 -17.28 -15.17 -16.08
CA ILE A 157 -18.15 -14.11 -16.64
C ILE A 157 -17.94 -14.02 -18.15
N LEU A 158 -16.71 -13.97 -18.61
CA LEU A 158 -16.35 -13.90 -20.03
C LEU A 158 -16.92 -15.08 -20.82
N TYR A 159 -16.75 -16.30 -20.29
CA TYR A 159 -17.27 -17.50 -20.94
C TYR A 159 -18.79 -17.51 -20.99
N PHE A 160 -19.46 -17.10 -19.90
CA PHE A 160 -20.92 -16.97 -19.87
C PHE A 160 -21.41 -15.97 -20.91
N ILE A 161 -20.81 -14.76 -20.97
CA ILE A 161 -21.17 -13.74 -21.97
C ILE A 161 -20.94 -14.27 -23.38
N LEU A 162 -19.78 -14.88 -23.63
CA LEU A 162 -19.43 -15.42 -24.94
C LEU A 162 -20.41 -16.47 -25.41
N LYS A 163 -20.82 -17.40 -24.53
CA LYS A 163 -21.71 -18.51 -24.83
C LYS A 163 -23.17 -18.06 -25.02
N ARG A 164 -23.63 -17.10 -24.21
CA ARG A 164 -25.04 -16.68 -24.17
C ARG A 164 -25.35 -15.55 -25.12
N PHE A 165 -24.44 -14.61 -25.30
CA PHE A 165 -24.64 -13.34 -26.02
C PHE A 165 -23.65 -13.13 -27.18
N GLY A 166 -22.60 -13.93 -27.24
CA GLY A 166 -21.58 -13.86 -28.29
C GLY A 166 -20.51 -12.80 -28.03
N LYS A 167 -19.46 -12.83 -28.87
CA LYS A 167 -18.24 -12.02 -28.69
C LYS A 167 -18.49 -10.51 -28.78
N LYS A 168 -19.48 -10.07 -29.57
CA LYS A 168 -19.77 -8.64 -29.81
C LYS A 168 -20.23 -7.89 -28.55
N VAL A 169 -20.80 -8.61 -27.57
CA VAL A 169 -21.34 -8.00 -26.34
C VAL A 169 -20.27 -7.79 -25.30
N ILE A 170 -19.13 -8.50 -25.37
CA ILE A 170 -18.08 -8.46 -24.35
C ILE A 170 -17.55 -7.04 -24.11
N PRO A 171 -17.22 -6.22 -25.14
CA PRO A 171 -16.73 -4.86 -24.91
C PRO A 171 -17.74 -4.00 -24.14
N ALA A 172 -19.01 -4.03 -24.55
CA ALA A 172 -20.07 -3.28 -23.88
C ALA A 172 -20.26 -3.75 -22.42
N ALA A 173 -20.30 -5.06 -22.19
CA ALA A 173 -20.39 -5.62 -20.84
C ALA A 173 -19.20 -5.21 -19.98
N SER A 174 -17.97 -5.25 -20.51
CA SER A 174 -16.77 -4.80 -19.79
C SER A 174 -16.85 -3.30 -19.47
N LEU A 175 -17.27 -2.46 -20.40
CA LEU A 175 -17.45 -1.03 -20.17
C LEU A 175 -18.54 -0.73 -19.15
N VAL A 176 -19.63 -1.49 -19.13
CA VAL A 176 -20.67 -1.37 -18.09
C VAL A 176 -20.11 -1.70 -16.70
N ILE A 177 -19.30 -2.75 -16.59
CA ILE A 177 -18.67 -3.11 -15.30
C ILE A 177 -17.63 -2.03 -14.90
N ALA A 178 -16.84 -1.53 -15.85
CA ALA A 178 -15.91 -0.41 -15.58
C ALA A 178 -16.66 0.84 -15.11
N ALA A 179 -17.77 1.18 -15.76
CA ALA A 179 -18.63 2.31 -15.36
C ALA A 179 -19.25 2.08 -13.98
N ALA A 180 -19.73 0.87 -13.69
CA ALA A 180 -20.28 0.53 -12.36
C ALA A 180 -19.21 0.68 -11.27
N SER A 181 -17.98 0.23 -11.52
CA SER A 181 -16.84 0.44 -10.60
C SER A 181 -16.53 1.94 -10.41
N GLY A 182 -16.53 2.72 -11.51
CA GLY A 182 -16.33 4.16 -11.44
C GLY A 182 -17.45 4.90 -10.68
N ILE A 183 -18.69 4.49 -10.86
CA ILE A 183 -19.84 5.02 -10.12
C ILE A 183 -19.72 4.66 -8.62
N ALA A 184 -19.37 3.41 -8.30
CA ALA A 184 -19.13 3.01 -6.91
C ALA A 184 -18.02 3.84 -6.26
N LEU A 185 -16.90 4.05 -6.97
CA LEU A 185 -15.81 4.92 -6.56
C LEU A 185 -16.30 6.34 -6.28
N LEU A 186 -17.06 6.94 -7.21
CA LEU A 186 -17.58 8.29 -7.07
C LEU A 186 -18.57 8.42 -5.92
N LEU A 187 -19.54 7.51 -5.80
CA LEU A 187 -20.54 7.54 -4.74
C LEU A 187 -19.90 7.41 -3.36
N LEU A 188 -18.94 6.50 -3.21
CA LEU A 188 -18.19 6.36 -1.96
C LEU A 188 -17.32 7.59 -1.70
N SER A 189 -16.68 8.16 -2.74
CA SER A 189 -15.85 9.37 -2.60
C SER A 189 -16.65 10.61 -2.21
N PHE A 190 -17.88 10.76 -2.69
CA PHE A 190 -18.77 11.84 -2.26
C PHE A 190 -19.31 11.65 -0.84
N SER A 191 -19.37 10.40 -0.37
CA SER A 191 -19.76 10.07 1.01
C SER A 191 -18.56 10.05 1.97
N LEU A 192 -17.35 10.33 1.48
CA LEU A 192 -16.16 10.53 2.30
C LEU A 192 -16.36 11.85 3.07
N ASP A 193 -16.95 11.72 4.23
CA ASP A 193 -16.76 12.67 5.28
C ASP A 193 -15.40 12.36 5.91
N ALA A 194 -14.57 13.37 6.19
CA ALA A 194 -13.23 13.21 6.74
C ALA A 194 -13.18 12.38 8.06
N SER A 195 -14.36 12.09 8.60
CA SER A 195 -14.56 11.31 9.82
C SER A 195 -14.54 9.79 9.67
N ASN A 196 -14.35 9.20 8.46
CA ASN A 196 -14.59 7.78 8.27
C ASN A 196 -13.44 7.07 7.55
N ALA A 197 -12.35 6.76 8.29
CA ALA A 197 -11.19 6.00 7.81
C ALA A 197 -11.57 4.66 7.13
N SER A 198 -12.67 4.02 7.54
CA SER A 198 -13.21 2.83 6.90
C SER A 198 -13.59 3.04 5.45
N LYS A 199 -14.18 4.20 5.12
CA LYS A 199 -14.58 4.53 3.75
C LYS A 199 -13.38 4.86 2.87
N VAL A 200 -12.36 5.55 3.40
CA VAL A 200 -11.11 5.85 2.66
C VAL A 200 -10.41 4.55 2.28
N SER A 201 -10.27 3.63 3.23
CA SER A 201 -9.71 2.30 2.96
C SER A 201 -10.49 1.55 1.88
N HIS A 202 -11.82 1.55 1.92
CA HIS A 202 -12.65 0.88 0.92
C HIS A 202 -12.49 1.50 -0.46
N VAL A 203 -12.54 2.83 -0.56
CA VAL A 203 -12.37 3.55 -1.83
C VAL A 203 -11.07 3.18 -2.51
N TYR A 204 -9.98 3.07 -1.76
CA TYR A 204 -8.66 2.75 -2.30
C TYR A 204 -8.43 1.26 -2.54
N PHE A 205 -8.77 0.40 -1.59
CA PHE A 205 -8.45 -1.03 -1.65
C PHE A 205 -9.57 -1.89 -2.24
N GLY A 206 -10.79 -1.37 -2.36
CA GLY A 206 -11.95 -2.14 -2.82
C GLY A 206 -11.81 -2.64 -4.24
N THR A 207 -12.08 -3.93 -4.48
CA THR A 207 -12.12 -4.48 -5.85
C THR A 207 -13.26 -3.87 -6.67
N ASP A 208 -14.36 -3.53 -6.02
CA ASP A 208 -15.54 -2.89 -6.60
C ASP A 208 -15.27 -1.44 -7.04
N THR A 209 -14.43 -0.72 -6.33
CA THR A 209 -14.08 0.68 -6.61
C THR A 209 -12.87 0.84 -7.52
N HIS A 210 -11.94 -0.10 -7.50
CA HIS A 210 -10.62 0.04 -8.14
C HIS A 210 -10.39 -0.92 -9.33
N SER A 211 -11.46 -1.52 -9.89
CA SER A 211 -11.34 -2.44 -11.03
C SER A 211 -11.54 -1.79 -12.40
N ILE A 212 -11.70 -0.47 -12.47
CA ILE A 212 -11.94 0.29 -13.71
C ILE A 212 -10.92 -0.07 -14.79
N GLY A 213 -9.62 0.00 -14.46
CA GLY A 213 -8.52 -0.30 -15.39
C GLY A 213 -8.58 -1.71 -15.96
N LEU A 214 -8.89 -2.72 -15.12
CA LEU A 214 -9.02 -4.12 -15.54
C LEU A 214 -10.10 -4.28 -16.62
N PHE A 215 -11.25 -3.65 -16.44
CA PHE A 215 -12.37 -3.80 -17.38
C PHE A 215 -12.23 -2.91 -18.62
N LEU A 216 -11.55 -1.76 -18.55
CA LEU A 216 -11.13 -1.00 -19.73
C LEU A 216 -10.17 -1.82 -20.60
N GLY A 217 -9.18 -2.46 -19.99
CA GLY A 217 -8.27 -3.38 -20.67
C GLY A 217 -8.99 -4.57 -21.28
N ALA A 218 -9.97 -5.16 -20.57
CA ALA A 218 -10.79 -6.27 -21.06
C ALA A 218 -11.65 -5.87 -22.28
N ALA A 219 -12.27 -4.69 -22.26
CA ALA A 219 -13.03 -4.16 -23.39
C ALA A 219 -12.13 -3.98 -24.64
N LEU A 220 -10.95 -3.40 -24.42
CA LEU A 220 -9.96 -3.17 -25.47
C LEU A 220 -9.45 -4.48 -26.08
N ALA A 221 -9.26 -5.53 -25.29
CA ALA A 221 -8.80 -6.84 -25.75
C ALA A 221 -9.69 -7.49 -26.81
N VAL A 222 -10.96 -7.15 -26.82
CA VAL A 222 -11.94 -7.67 -27.80
C VAL A 222 -12.12 -6.74 -28.98
N SER A 223 -12.12 -5.43 -28.74
CA SER A 223 -12.35 -4.40 -29.76
C SER A 223 -11.10 -4.13 -30.60
N TRP A 224 -9.91 -4.29 -30.02
CA TRP A 224 -8.64 -3.89 -30.61
C TRP A 224 -7.66 -5.06 -30.68
N ILE A 225 -7.84 -5.90 -31.73
CA ILE A 225 -7.12 -7.17 -31.91
C ILE A 225 -5.95 -6.97 -32.86
N PRO A 226 -4.68 -7.09 -32.42
CA PRO A 226 -3.50 -6.82 -33.25
C PRO A 226 -3.45 -7.60 -34.56
N GLN A 227 -3.92 -8.84 -34.55
CA GLN A 227 -3.94 -9.74 -35.73
C GLN A 227 -4.92 -9.29 -36.81
N ASN A 228 -5.85 -8.40 -36.51
CA ASN A 228 -6.82 -7.86 -37.47
C ASN A 228 -6.30 -6.60 -38.18
N PHE A 229 -5.13 -6.09 -37.78
CA PHE A 229 -4.56 -4.87 -38.31
C PHE A 229 -3.43 -5.14 -39.29
N THR A 230 -3.23 -4.23 -40.21
CA THR A 230 -2.14 -4.26 -41.18
C THR A 230 -1.09 -3.19 -40.84
N VAL A 231 0.17 -3.45 -41.20
CA VAL A 231 1.24 -2.45 -41.15
C VAL A 231 1.07 -1.36 -42.21
N ASN A 232 0.39 -1.70 -43.34
CA ASN A 232 0.17 -0.79 -44.45
C ASN A 232 -1.11 0.01 -44.21
N VAL A 233 -0.97 1.13 -43.54
CA VAL A 233 -2.06 2.11 -43.31
C VAL A 233 -1.73 3.44 -43.94
N THR A 234 -2.74 4.31 -44.14
CA THR A 234 -2.48 5.68 -44.62
C THR A 234 -1.67 6.48 -43.60
N LYS A 235 -0.93 7.48 -44.05
CA LYS A 235 -0.19 8.40 -43.15
C LYS A 235 -1.11 9.04 -42.11
N GLN A 236 -2.35 9.36 -42.46
CA GLN A 236 -3.32 9.94 -41.53
C GLN A 236 -3.69 8.94 -40.44
N ALA A 237 -3.98 7.69 -40.78
CA ALA A 237 -4.28 6.64 -39.82
C ALA A 237 -3.08 6.35 -38.91
N GLN A 238 -1.86 6.30 -39.47
CA GLN A 238 -0.64 6.14 -38.69
C GLN A 238 -0.42 7.30 -37.71
N ASN A 239 -0.58 8.54 -38.17
CA ASN A 239 -0.47 9.72 -37.31
C ASN A 239 -1.53 9.73 -36.20
N PHE A 240 -2.75 9.26 -36.49
CA PHE A 240 -3.80 9.13 -35.49
C PHE A 240 -3.44 8.08 -34.42
N ILE A 241 -2.94 6.90 -34.85
CA ILE A 241 -2.51 5.83 -33.94
C ILE A 241 -1.39 6.32 -33.01
N ASP A 242 -0.38 6.96 -33.58
CA ASP A 242 0.74 7.52 -32.82
C ASP A 242 0.27 8.65 -31.91
N GLY A 243 -0.60 9.53 -32.41
CA GLY A 243 -1.19 10.64 -31.65
C GLY A 243 -1.96 10.17 -30.42
N VAL A 244 -2.76 9.10 -30.55
CA VAL A 244 -3.45 8.46 -29.41
C VAL A 244 -2.43 7.92 -28.39
N GLY A 245 -1.37 7.27 -28.85
CA GLY A 245 -0.31 6.76 -27.97
C GLY A 245 0.44 7.86 -27.22
N VAL A 246 0.83 8.92 -27.94
CA VAL A 246 1.51 10.09 -27.36
C VAL A 246 0.60 10.83 -26.39
N PHE A 247 -0.68 11.03 -26.75
CA PHE A 247 -1.67 11.62 -25.84
C PHE A 247 -1.81 10.82 -24.55
N GLY A 248 -1.96 9.50 -24.66
CA GLY A 248 -2.03 8.62 -23.48
C GLY A 248 -0.74 8.67 -22.65
N PHE A 249 0.42 8.70 -23.31
CA PHE A 249 1.71 8.77 -22.64
C PHE A 249 1.92 10.10 -21.90
N ILE A 250 1.62 11.22 -22.53
CA ILE A 250 1.68 12.54 -21.89
C ILE A 250 0.68 12.62 -20.74
N GLY A 251 -0.54 12.08 -20.94
CA GLY A 251 -1.59 12.05 -19.91
C GLY A 251 -1.18 11.24 -18.67
N ILE A 252 -0.61 10.06 -18.85
CA ILE A 252 -0.15 9.26 -17.70
C ILE A 252 1.06 9.90 -17.01
N LEU A 253 1.97 10.49 -17.76
CA LEU A 253 3.07 11.26 -17.18
C LEU A 253 2.57 12.48 -16.41
N ALA A 254 1.58 13.19 -16.91
CA ALA A 254 0.95 14.29 -16.18
C ALA A 254 0.29 13.79 -14.88
N CYS A 255 -0.37 12.64 -14.91
CA CYS A 255 -0.88 12.01 -13.69
C CYS A 255 0.25 11.71 -12.69
N PHE A 256 1.38 11.17 -13.14
CA PHE A 256 2.51 10.86 -12.26
C PHE A 256 3.18 12.10 -11.65
N LEU A 257 3.22 13.22 -12.39
CA LEU A 257 3.96 14.41 -11.98
C LEU A 257 3.10 15.43 -11.21
N PHE A 258 1.78 15.45 -11.40
CA PHE A 258 0.93 16.52 -10.89
C PHE A 258 -0.20 16.07 -9.98
N ILE A 259 -0.50 14.76 -9.90
CA ILE A 259 -1.49 14.25 -8.96
C ILE A 259 -0.79 13.87 -7.66
N ASP A 260 -1.29 14.44 -6.57
CA ASP A 260 -0.81 14.18 -5.22
C ASP A 260 -1.84 13.38 -4.43
N GLU A 261 -1.37 12.56 -3.49
CA GLU A 261 -2.21 11.73 -2.63
C GLU A 261 -3.16 12.52 -1.71
N THR A 262 -2.83 13.79 -1.44
CA THR A 262 -3.62 14.67 -0.57
C THR A 262 -4.75 15.38 -1.32
N GLN A 263 -4.78 15.31 -2.66
CA GLN A 263 -5.76 16.03 -3.47
C GLN A 263 -7.14 15.35 -3.44
N PRO A 264 -8.23 16.11 -3.17
CA PRO A 264 -9.60 15.56 -3.22
C PRO A 264 -10.00 14.98 -4.58
N THR A 265 -9.32 15.42 -5.65
CA THR A 265 -9.53 14.94 -7.02
C THR A 265 -9.01 13.53 -7.25
N LEU A 266 -8.13 13.01 -6.37
CA LEU A 266 -7.55 11.68 -6.47
C LEU A 266 -8.62 10.61 -6.67
N TYR A 267 -9.54 10.52 -5.73
CA TYR A 267 -10.57 9.49 -5.72
C TYR A 267 -11.68 9.71 -6.76
N LYS A 268 -11.85 10.92 -7.26
CA LYS A 268 -12.94 11.25 -8.21
C LYS A 268 -12.52 11.09 -9.67
N ILE A 269 -11.28 11.44 -10.01
CA ILE A 269 -10.86 11.61 -11.41
C ILE A 269 -9.58 10.82 -11.73
N ALA A 270 -8.60 10.74 -10.81
CA ALA A 270 -7.26 10.26 -11.14
C ALA A 270 -7.22 8.79 -11.56
N PHE A 271 -7.88 7.89 -10.85
CA PHE A 271 -7.92 6.47 -11.19
C PHE A 271 -8.59 6.20 -12.54
N PRO A 272 -9.79 6.76 -12.85
CA PRO A 272 -10.37 6.67 -14.17
C PRO A 272 -9.48 7.22 -15.28
N LEU A 273 -8.84 8.39 -15.07
CA LEU A 273 -7.94 8.99 -16.07
C LEU A 273 -6.71 8.13 -16.33
N ALA A 274 -6.06 7.61 -15.29
CA ALA A 274 -4.92 6.70 -15.45
C ALA A 274 -5.32 5.45 -16.25
N GLY A 275 -6.50 4.91 -15.99
CA GLY A 275 -7.08 3.81 -16.76
C GLY A 275 -7.29 4.15 -18.24
N LEU A 276 -7.86 5.32 -18.54
CA LEU A 276 -8.10 5.78 -19.91
C LEU A 276 -6.81 6.06 -20.67
N PHE A 277 -5.85 6.73 -20.07
CA PHE A 277 -4.54 6.98 -20.68
C PHE A 277 -3.77 5.67 -20.90
N GLY A 278 -3.83 4.73 -19.95
CA GLY A 278 -3.27 3.39 -20.12
C GLY A 278 -3.89 2.64 -21.31
N ALA A 279 -5.22 2.70 -21.46
CA ALA A 279 -5.92 2.10 -22.60
C ALA A 279 -5.50 2.76 -23.93
N ALA A 280 -5.36 4.08 -23.97
CA ALA A 280 -4.89 4.82 -25.15
C ALA A 280 -3.47 4.40 -25.56
N ILE A 281 -2.56 4.26 -24.60
CA ILE A 281 -1.21 3.75 -24.88
C ILE A 281 -1.27 2.35 -25.46
N ILE A 282 -2.05 1.43 -24.84
CA ILE A 282 -2.19 0.05 -25.31
C ILE A 282 -2.74 0.02 -26.74
N MET A 283 -3.76 0.85 -27.07
CA MET A 283 -4.28 0.95 -28.43
C MET A 283 -3.18 1.26 -29.46
N SER A 284 -2.32 2.21 -29.15
CA SER A 284 -1.21 2.56 -30.03
C SER A 284 -0.17 1.44 -30.11
N VAL A 285 0.36 0.98 -28.98
CA VAL A 285 1.55 0.09 -28.97
C VAL A 285 1.27 -1.34 -29.43
N VAL A 286 0.01 -1.78 -29.43
CA VAL A 286 -0.36 -3.08 -29.99
C VAL A 286 -0.65 -3.03 -31.48
N HIS A 287 -0.81 -1.85 -32.07
CA HIS A 287 -1.05 -1.70 -33.51
C HIS A 287 0.25 -1.88 -34.29
N PRO A 288 0.30 -2.77 -35.32
CA PRO A 288 1.55 -3.10 -36.00
C PRO A 288 2.15 -1.91 -36.80
N ALA A 289 1.36 -0.89 -37.14
CA ALA A 289 1.82 0.31 -37.84
C ALA A 289 2.30 1.43 -36.88
N SER A 290 2.28 1.21 -35.56
CA SER A 290 2.71 2.22 -34.58
C SER A 290 4.21 2.50 -34.65
N ARG A 291 4.58 3.78 -34.74
CA ARG A 291 5.95 4.25 -34.59
C ARG A 291 6.29 4.56 -33.12
N PHE A 292 5.28 4.63 -32.26
CA PHE A 292 5.47 4.84 -30.83
C PHE A 292 5.89 3.55 -30.10
N ALA A 293 5.41 2.38 -30.55
CA ALA A 293 5.71 1.10 -29.93
C ALA A 293 7.22 0.81 -29.76
N PRO A 294 8.12 1.08 -30.76
CA PRO A 294 9.56 0.88 -30.61
C PRO A 294 10.21 1.65 -29.46
N VAL A 295 9.66 2.80 -29.05
CA VAL A 295 10.18 3.59 -27.91
C VAL A 295 10.12 2.77 -26.62
N LEU A 296 9.03 2.01 -26.42
CA LEU A 296 8.84 1.14 -25.27
C LEU A 296 9.55 -0.22 -25.42
N GLN A 297 10.12 -0.51 -26.59
CA GLN A 297 10.81 -1.78 -26.85
C GLN A 297 12.34 -1.68 -26.69
N ASN A 298 12.86 -0.60 -26.10
CA ASN A 298 14.29 -0.54 -25.84
C ASN A 298 14.72 -1.62 -24.84
N PRO A 299 15.97 -2.13 -24.92
CA PRO A 299 16.43 -3.27 -24.11
C PRO A 299 16.30 -3.06 -22.60
N ILE A 300 16.45 -1.82 -22.11
CA ILE A 300 16.35 -1.51 -20.67
C ILE A 300 14.92 -1.68 -20.21
N PHE A 301 13.94 -1.13 -20.95
CA PHE A 301 12.53 -1.27 -20.63
C PHE A 301 12.07 -2.72 -20.72
N LEU A 302 12.54 -3.47 -21.72
CA LEU A 302 12.21 -4.89 -21.83
C LEU A 302 12.79 -5.69 -20.65
N TRP A 303 14.02 -5.40 -20.24
CA TRP A 303 14.67 -6.05 -19.10
C TRP A 303 13.91 -5.78 -17.78
N ILE A 304 13.52 -4.54 -17.53
CA ILE A 304 12.74 -4.14 -16.36
C ILE A 304 11.33 -4.73 -16.43
N GLY A 305 10.67 -4.65 -17.58
CA GLY A 305 9.30 -5.13 -17.76
C GLY A 305 9.15 -6.62 -17.56
N GLU A 306 10.12 -7.44 -18.02
CA GLU A 306 10.15 -8.87 -17.75
C GLU A 306 10.20 -9.17 -16.24
N ARG A 307 10.88 -8.34 -15.48
CA ARG A 307 11.08 -8.45 -14.02
C ARG A 307 10.06 -7.68 -13.20
N SER A 308 9.16 -6.94 -13.83
CA SER A 308 8.26 -5.99 -13.16
C SER A 308 7.44 -6.61 -12.02
N TYR A 309 7.06 -7.87 -12.12
CA TYR A 309 6.35 -8.57 -11.04
C TYR A 309 7.24 -8.78 -9.80
N SER A 310 8.46 -9.28 -9.99
CA SER A 310 9.42 -9.45 -8.89
C SER A 310 9.88 -8.12 -8.33
N ILE A 311 10.09 -7.10 -9.19
CA ILE A 311 10.42 -5.74 -8.74
C ILE A 311 9.28 -5.21 -7.85
N TYR A 312 8.02 -5.38 -8.25
CA TYR A 312 6.87 -4.97 -7.47
C TYR A 312 6.78 -5.70 -6.12
N LEU A 313 7.12 -6.98 -6.05
CA LEU A 313 7.14 -7.72 -4.79
C LEU A 313 8.24 -7.24 -3.83
N TRP A 314 9.45 -7.02 -4.35
CA TRP A 314 10.61 -6.74 -3.50
C TRP A 314 10.76 -5.27 -3.12
N HIS A 315 10.37 -4.32 -3.99
CA HIS A 315 10.65 -2.90 -3.75
C HIS A 315 10.07 -2.40 -2.43
N TRP A 316 8.80 -2.70 -2.15
CA TRP A 316 8.14 -2.22 -0.94
C TRP A 316 8.80 -2.76 0.32
N VAL A 317 9.02 -4.08 0.39
CA VAL A 317 9.67 -4.71 1.54
C VAL A 317 11.04 -4.09 1.79
N ILE A 318 11.88 -4.02 0.76
CA ILE A 318 13.23 -3.45 0.89
C ILE A 318 13.15 -1.98 1.32
N PHE A 319 12.27 -1.19 0.73
CA PHE A 319 12.16 0.23 1.06
C PHE A 319 11.67 0.45 2.50
N GLN A 320 10.78 -0.39 3.01
CA GLN A 320 10.28 -0.29 4.37
C GLN A 320 11.26 -0.78 5.44
N VAL A 321 12.22 -1.64 5.11
CA VAL A 321 13.22 -2.14 6.07
C VAL A 321 14.58 -1.44 5.98
N THR A 322 14.70 -0.48 5.06
CA THR A 322 15.93 0.27 4.81
C THR A 322 15.67 1.77 4.71
N ARG A 323 14.78 2.31 5.56
CA ARG A 323 14.43 3.74 5.54
C ARG A 323 15.65 4.59 5.88
N PRO A 324 15.98 5.62 5.07
CA PRO A 324 17.05 6.56 5.39
C PRO A 324 16.78 7.25 6.72
N SER A 325 17.85 7.54 7.46
CA SER A 325 17.83 8.21 8.77
C SER A 325 17.06 7.48 9.89
N VAL A 326 16.31 6.43 9.58
CA VAL A 326 15.57 5.61 10.57
C VAL A 326 16.23 4.25 10.76
N ASP A 327 16.37 3.49 9.67
CA ASP A 327 16.94 2.13 9.70
C ASP A 327 18.41 2.12 9.27
N LEU A 328 18.81 3.04 8.40
CA LEU A 328 20.17 3.15 7.87
C LEU A 328 20.69 4.59 7.96
N ALA A 329 21.90 4.75 8.48
CA ALA A 329 22.64 6.00 8.41
C ALA A 329 23.46 6.07 7.11
N GLY A 330 23.56 7.26 6.52
CA GLY A 330 24.39 7.47 5.33
C GLY A 330 23.90 8.62 4.46
N GLN A 331 24.60 8.86 3.35
CA GLN A 331 24.18 9.87 2.37
C GLN A 331 22.96 9.37 1.60
N GLU A 332 21.91 10.17 1.50
CA GLU A 332 20.63 9.79 0.92
C GLU A 332 20.73 9.20 -0.50
N TRP A 333 21.48 9.85 -1.39
CA TRP A 333 21.62 9.38 -2.76
C TRP A 333 22.28 7.99 -2.86
N ALA A 334 23.27 7.71 -2.00
CA ALA A 334 23.93 6.41 -1.95
C ALA A 334 22.98 5.32 -1.41
N LEU A 335 22.14 5.68 -0.43
CA LEU A 335 21.11 4.78 0.09
C LEU A 335 20.02 4.50 -0.97
N TYR A 336 19.57 5.50 -1.73
CA TYR A 336 18.63 5.28 -2.83
C TYR A 336 19.22 4.36 -3.90
N ALA A 337 20.47 4.59 -4.31
CA ALA A 337 21.14 3.72 -5.28
C ALA A 337 21.28 2.27 -4.76
N LEU A 338 21.67 2.09 -3.51
CA LEU A 338 21.78 0.78 -2.86
C LEU A 338 20.43 0.05 -2.81
N ARG A 339 19.38 0.74 -2.42
CA ARG A 339 18.01 0.19 -2.32
C ARG A 339 17.51 -0.28 -3.70
N ILE A 340 17.69 0.52 -4.74
CA ILE A 340 17.35 0.16 -6.13
C ILE A 340 18.16 -1.06 -6.59
N LEU A 341 19.47 -1.07 -6.32
CA LEU A 341 20.35 -2.19 -6.68
C LEU A 341 19.91 -3.50 -6.01
N ILE A 342 19.60 -3.46 -4.71
CA ILE A 342 19.12 -4.64 -3.97
C ILE A 342 17.79 -5.15 -4.57
N VAL A 343 16.85 -4.25 -4.87
CA VAL A 343 15.57 -4.63 -5.48
C VAL A 343 15.80 -5.30 -6.84
N PHE A 344 16.64 -4.74 -7.69
CA PHE A 344 16.93 -5.31 -9.01
C PHE A 344 17.67 -6.66 -8.91
N ALA A 345 18.62 -6.78 -7.99
CA ALA A 345 19.34 -8.04 -7.76
C ALA A 345 18.40 -9.16 -7.28
N LEU A 346 17.56 -8.88 -6.26
CA LEU A 346 16.60 -9.86 -5.74
C LEU A 346 15.54 -10.21 -6.77
N SER A 347 15.11 -9.24 -7.58
CA SER A 347 14.15 -9.48 -8.67
C SER A 347 14.72 -10.33 -9.78
N ASP A 348 15.98 -10.14 -10.15
CA ASP A 348 16.67 -10.98 -11.15
C ASP A 348 16.89 -12.42 -10.64
N ILE A 349 17.28 -12.55 -9.36
CA ILE A 349 17.39 -13.86 -8.69
C ILE A 349 16.03 -14.57 -8.68
N SER A 350 14.97 -13.87 -8.25
CA SER A 350 13.61 -14.42 -8.22
C SER A 350 13.18 -14.88 -9.60
N LEU A 351 13.35 -14.05 -10.64
CA LEU A 351 12.96 -14.39 -12.00
C LEU A 351 13.74 -15.60 -12.53
N ARG A 352 15.07 -15.59 -12.44
CA ARG A 352 15.92 -16.62 -13.07
C ARG A 352 15.85 -17.96 -12.36
N PHE A 353 15.86 -17.96 -11.04
CA PHE A 353 16.01 -19.20 -10.25
C PHE A 353 14.69 -19.76 -9.72
N ILE A 354 13.64 -18.94 -9.60
CA ILE A 354 12.35 -19.36 -9.06
C ILE A 354 11.26 -19.35 -10.14
N GLU A 355 11.01 -18.20 -10.76
CA GLU A 355 9.87 -18.05 -11.66
C GLU A 355 10.04 -18.80 -12.97
N LEU A 356 11.11 -18.54 -13.71
CA LEU A 356 11.33 -19.14 -15.03
C LEU A 356 11.39 -20.67 -14.99
N PRO A 357 12.11 -21.32 -14.06
CA PRO A 357 12.10 -22.77 -13.95
C PRO A 357 10.71 -23.36 -13.69
N ILE A 358 9.92 -22.74 -12.79
CA ILE A 358 8.58 -23.22 -12.46
C ILE A 358 7.61 -22.96 -13.62
N ARG A 359 7.67 -21.77 -14.25
CA ARG A 359 6.86 -21.44 -15.44
C ARG A 359 7.15 -22.38 -16.63
N ARG A 360 8.42 -22.79 -16.83
CA ARG A 360 8.82 -23.76 -17.85
C ARG A 360 8.46 -25.20 -17.49
N GLY A 361 7.88 -25.42 -16.31
CA GLY A 361 7.39 -26.72 -15.87
C GLY A 361 8.47 -27.65 -15.31
N VAL A 362 9.66 -27.14 -14.96
CA VAL A 362 10.76 -27.95 -14.40
C VAL A 362 10.30 -28.76 -13.20
N PHE A 363 9.52 -28.16 -12.29
CA PHE A 363 8.97 -28.86 -11.13
C PHE A 363 8.01 -29.99 -11.52
N GLN A 364 7.19 -29.80 -12.56
CA GLN A 364 6.29 -30.85 -13.04
C GLN A 364 7.05 -31.98 -13.74
N TYR A 365 8.09 -31.64 -14.55
CA TYR A 365 8.94 -32.64 -15.16
C TYR A 365 9.68 -33.45 -14.09
N TRP A 366 10.15 -32.77 -13.04
CA TRP A 366 10.76 -33.41 -11.89
C TRP A 366 9.78 -34.39 -11.21
N LEU A 367 8.54 -33.93 -10.87
CA LEU A 367 7.51 -34.79 -10.26
C LEU A 367 7.14 -36.00 -11.16
N LYS A 368 6.91 -35.73 -12.45
CA LYS A 368 6.62 -36.82 -13.40
C LYS A 368 7.81 -37.79 -13.54
N GLY A 369 9.01 -37.24 -13.54
CA GLY A 369 10.24 -38.01 -13.63
C GLY A 369 10.46 -38.95 -12.43
N LEU A 370 9.91 -38.63 -11.25
CA LEU A 370 10.00 -39.51 -10.07
C LEU A 370 9.45 -40.93 -10.31
N LYS A 371 8.47 -41.07 -11.24
CA LYS A 371 7.88 -42.36 -11.58
C LYS A 371 8.87 -43.29 -12.30
N TYR A 372 9.81 -42.72 -13.04
CA TYR A 372 10.76 -43.45 -13.88
C TYR A 372 12.13 -43.67 -13.24
N ARG A 373 12.33 -43.16 -12.00
CA ARG A 373 13.56 -43.27 -11.24
C ARG A 373 13.57 -44.55 -10.42
N THR A 374 14.79 -45.03 -10.12
CA THR A 374 14.94 -46.13 -9.17
C THR A 374 14.30 -45.79 -7.83
N LYS A 375 13.86 -46.81 -7.08
CA LYS A 375 13.27 -46.60 -5.74
C LYS A 375 14.22 -45.84 -4.82
N LYS A 376 15.52 -46.09 -4.93
CA LYS A 376 16.59 -45.44 -4.17
C LYS A 376 16.68 -43.94 -4.51
N ASP A 377 16.78 -43.59 -5.78
CA ASP A 377 16.92 -42.21 -6.24
C ASP A 377 15.67 -41.41 -5.97
N ARG A 378 14.47 -41.98 -6.18
CA ARG A 378 13.20 -41.35 -5.84
C ARG A 378 13.12 -41.03 -4.38
N ASN A 379 13.43 -42.00 -3.49
CA ASN A 379 13.39 -41.79 -2.06
C ASN A 379 14.41 -40.73 -1.61
N LEU A 380 15.62 -40.75 -2.16
CA LEU A 380 16.66 -39.77 -1.85
C LEU A 380 16.21 -38.36 -2.23
N GLN A 381 15.70 -38.16 -3.43
CA GLN A 381 15.28 -36.84 -3.91
C GLN A 381 14.04 -36.33 -3.18
N THR A 382 13.06 -37.19 -2.91
CA THR A 382 11.88 -36.83 -2.13
C THR A 382 12.30 -36.46 -0.71
N ARG A 383 13.15 -37.24 -0.05
CA ARG A 383 13.67 -36.93 1.28
C ARG A 383 14.47 -35.63 1.29
N ALA A 384 15.34 -35.39 0.30
CA ALA A 384 16.10 -34.14 0.20
C ALA A 384 15.19 -32.93 0.03
N PHE A 385 14.17 -33.01 -0.83
CA PHE A 385 13.18 -31.94 -1.00
C PHE A 385 12.37 -31.72 0.28
N THR A 386 11.87 -32.79 0.89
CA THR A 386 11.12 -32.69 2.16
C THR A 386 11.99 -32.10 3.26
N ALA A 387 13.24 -32.55 3.39
CA ALA A 387 14.19 -32.02 4.36
C ALA A 387 14.44 -30.53 4.15
N LEU A 388 14.62 -30.08 2.89
CA LEU A 388 14.77 -28.66 2.58
C LEU A 388 13.54 -27.84 3.03
N VAL A 389 12.34 -28.32 2.72
CA VAL A 389 11.08 -27.64 3.13
C VAL A 389 10.96 -27.59 4.66
N VAL A 390 11.22 -28.72 5.33
CA VAL A 390 11.18 -28.80 6.80
C VAL A 390 12.21 -27.86 7.43
N VAL A 391 13.42 -27.81 6.92
CA VAL A 391 14.49 -26.90 7.40
C VAL A 391 14.06 -25.44 7.24
N LEU A 392 13.51 -25.07 6.10
CA LEU A 392 13.01 -23.69 5.89
C LEU A 392 11.87 -23.33 6.85
N ILE A 393 10.93 -24.26 7.08
CA ILE A 393 9.85 -24.06 8.05
C ILE A 393 10.43 -23.93 9.47
N LEU A 394 11.36 -24.78 9.87
CA LEU A 394 11.99 -24.74 11.18
C LEU A 394 12.77 -23.44 11.40
N ILE A 395 13.56 -23.01 10.40
CA ILE A 395 14.29 -21.74 10.48
C ILE A 395 13.29 -20.58 10.60
N GLY A 396 12.28 -20.53 9.72
CA GLY A 396 11.25 -19.49 9.78
C GLY A 396 10.51 -19.45 11.11
N SER A 397 10.15 -20.62 11.65
CA SER A 397 9.46 -20.74 12.94
C SER A 397 10.37 -20.29 14.10
N LEU A 398 11.62 -20.76 14.14
CA LEU A 398 12.58 -20.42 15.18
C LEU A 398 12.86 -18.91 15.20
N VAL A 399 13.12 -18.35 14.03
CA VAL A 399 13.36 -16.90 13.87
C VAL A 399 12.12 -16.10 14.28
N SER A 400 10.92 -16.54 13.89
CA SER A 400 9.67 -15.87 14.26
C SER A 400 9.41 -15.90 15.77
N VAL A 401 9.59 -17.06 16.42
CA VAL A 401 9.44 -17.19 17.87
C VAL A 401 10.43 -16.30 18.62
N ARG A 402 11.69 -16.32 18.20
CA ARG A 402 12.73 -15.43 18.76
C ARG A 402 12.36 -13.95 18.59
N ALA A 403 11.93 -13.55 17.41
CA ALA A 403 11.56 -12.19 17.10
C ALA A 403 10.35 -11.71 17.93
N ILE A 404 9.33 -12.55 18.07
CA ILE A 404 8.17 -12.28 18.94
C ILE A 404 8.62 -12.09 20.39
N HIS A 405 9.51 -12.95 20.87
CA HIS A 405 10.02 -12.86 22.24
C HIS A 405 10.80 -11.56 22.46
N ILE A 406 11.70 -11.19 21.53
CA ILE A 406 12.47 -9.93 21.60
C ILE A 406 11.50 -8.73 21.61
N SER A 407 10.56 -8.70 20.68
CA SER A 407 9.56 -7.63 20.57
C SER A 407 8.68 -7.51 21.83
N GLN A 408 8.35 -8.63 22.49
CA GLN A 408 7.65 -8.61 23.76
C GLN A 408 8.53 -8.09 24.90
N GLN A 409 9.78 -8.53 24.97
CA GLN A 409 10.72 -8.03 25.99
C GLN A 409 10.96 -6.53 25.85
N GLU A 410 11.13 -6.00 24.65
CA GLU A 410 11.29 -4.56 24.40
C GLU A 410 10.05 -3.79 24.84
N ARG A 411 8.85 -4.27 24.52
CA ARG A 411 7.60 -3.65 24.99
C ARG A 411 7.50 -3.69 26.51
N ASN A 412 7.75 -4.83 27.13
CA ASN A 412 7.69 -4.97 28.59
C ASN A 412 8.73 -4.06 29.27
N ARG A 413 9.92 -3.91 28.70
CA ARG A 413 10.95 -2.98 29.19
C ARG A 413 10.49 -1.53 29.06
N LEU A 414 9.89 -1.17 27.92
CA LEU A 414 9.34 0.15 27.70
C LEU A 414 8.20 0.45 28.67
N GLU A 415 7.24 -0.48 28.83
CA GLU A 415 6.15 -0.38 29.79
C GLU A 415 6.66 -0.30 31.24
N ALA A 416 7.64 -1.13 31.61
CA ALA A 416 8.27 -1.08 32.93
C ALA A 416 8.99 0.25 33.18
N SER A 417 9.71 0.77 32.18
CA SER A 417 10.38 2.08 32.27
C SER A 417 9.37 3.23 32.39
N LEU A 418 8.23 3.11 31.69
CA LEU A 418 7.12 4.05 31.77
C LEU A 418 6.46 3.99 33.16
N THR A 419 6.19 2.77 33.66
CA THR A 419 5.57 2.55 34.97
C THR A 419 6.51 2.97 36.10
N ALA A 420 7.82 2.70 36.02
CA ALA A 420 8.80 3.13 37.01
C ALA A 420 8.91 4.67 37.06
N LYS A 421 9.01 5.36 35.90
CA LYS A 421 8.95 6.83 35.84
C LYS A 421 7.62 7.39 36.33
N THR A 422 6.50 6.72 36.04
CA THR A 422 5.18 7.14 36.53
C THR A 422 5.07 6.96 38.04
N SER A 423 5.69 5.93 38.64
CA SER A 423 5.69 5.73 40.09
C SER A 423 6.63 6.72 40.82
N GLU A 424 7.73 7.13 40.20
CA GLU A 424 8.58 8.23 40.73
C GLU A 424 7.86 9.58 40.67
N ILE A 425 7.08 9.83 39.61
CA ILE A 425 6.25 11.03 39.44
C ILE A 425 5.01 11.01 40.36
N LYS A 426 4.44 9.82 40.65
CA LYS A 426 3.26 9.66 41.51
C LYS A 426 3.50 10.02 42.98
N ALA A 427 4.73 10.26 43.38
CA ALA A 427 5.11 10.79 44.72
C ALA A 427 4.94 12.30 44.83
N ALA A 428 4.65 13.03 43.77
CA ALA A 428 4.44 14.47 43.72
C ALA A 428 2.93 14.79 43.49
N THR A 429 2.22 15.09 44.54
CA THR A 429 1.01 15.91 44.72
C THR A 429 -0.17 15.76 43.70
N THR A 430 -1.40 15.80 44.22
CA THR A 430 -2.70 15.90 43.51
C THR A 430 -2.84 17.14 42.61
N ASP A 431 -1.93 18.09 42.66
CA ASP A 431 -1.95 19.35 41.92
C ASP A 431 -1.09 19.33 40.64
N GLY A 432 -0.71 18.17 40.13
CA GLY A 432 0.13 18.02 38.94
C GLY A 432 -0.64 18.02 37.62
N LEU A 433 0.10 17.93 36.51
CA LEU A 433 -0.47 17.83 35.18
C LEU A 433 -0.98 16.41 34.90
N TRP A 434 -2.17 16.30 34.38
CA TRP A 434 -2.65 15.10 33.69
C TRP A 434 -2.38 15.24 32.18
N VAL A 435 -1.37 14.51 31.70
CA VAL A 435 -0.93 14.59 30.31
C VAL A 435 -1.33 13.31 29.57
N THR A 436 -2.09 13.45 28.50
CA THR A 436 -2.53 12.29 27.72
C THR A 436 -2.54 12.63 26.22
N GLY A 437 -2.38 11.64 25.35
CA GLY A 437 -2.35 11.87 23.91
C GLY A 437 -1.65 10.77 23.13
N ASP A 438 -1.11 11.16 22.01
CA ASP A 438 -0.47 10.25 21.06
C ASP A 438 1.07 10.27 21.11
N SER A 439 1.72 9.98 19.98
CA SER A 439 3.19 9.93 19.87
C SER A 439 3.85 11.29 20.03
N VAL A 440 3.16 12.39 19.74
CA VAL A 440 3.72 13.75 19.92
C VAL A 440 3.82 14.05 21.41
N ILE A 441 2.79 13.80 22.19
CA ILE A 441 2.82 13.89 23.66
C ILE A 441 3.87 12.94 24.25
N LEU A 442 3.98 11.72 23.71
CA LEU A 442 5.00 10.77 24.15
C LEU A 442 6.42 11.33 23.95
N GLY A 443 6.65 12.07 22.86
CA GLY A 443 7.93 12.72 22.53
C GLY A 443 8.33 13.84 23.47
N ILE A 444 7.38 14.59 24.03
CA ILE A 444 7.65 15.75 24.88
C ILE A 444 7.66 15.43 26.38
N ARG A 445 7.26 14.23 26.77
CA ARG A 445 7.00 13.85 28.17
C ARG A 445 8.17 14.11 29.12
N SER A 446 9.43 13.88 28.68
CA SER A 446 10.61 14.09 29.51
C SER A 446 10.85 15.56 29.80
N VAL A 447 10.76 16.40 28.78
CA VAL A 447 10.97 17.85 28.91
C VAL A 447 9.86 18.48 29.75
N LEU A 448 8.61 18.10 29.52
CA LEU A 448 7.48 18.61 30.31
C LEU A 448 7.58 18.15 31.78
N GLY A 449 8.00 16.91 32.04
CA GLY A 449 8.16 16.36 33.40
C GLY A 449 9.37 16.90 34.16
N GLU A 450 10.35 17.49 33.49
CA GLU A 450 11.46 18.21 34.13
C GLU A 450 11.02 19.58 34.68
N ASN A 451 10.04 20.22 34.03
CA ASN A 451 9.61 21.56 34.36
C ASN A 451 8.38 21.60 35.29
N TYR A 452 7.53 20.56 35.24
CA TYR A 452 6.24 20.53 35.94
C TYR A 452 5.99 19.20 36.67
N PRO A 453 5.34 19.25 37.85
CA PRO A 453 4.88 18.02 38.50
C PRO A 453 3.81 17.34 37.62
N ILE A 454 4.01 16.09 37.32
CA ILE A 454 3.07 15.28 36.53
C ILE A 454 2.26 14.38 37.46
N ALA A 455 0.94 14.55 37.47
CA ALA A 455 0.02 13.68 38.20
C ALA A 455 -0.13 12.32 37.49
N LEU A 456 -0.30 12.35 36.16
CA LEU A 456 -0.38 11.17 35.33
C LEU A 456 0.05 11.53 33.90
N ILE A 457 0.83 10.65 33.28
CA ILE A 457 1.09 10.71 31.84
C ILE A 457 0.69 9.40 31.18
N ASN A 458 -0.19 9.48 30.18
CA ASN A 458 -0.68 8.34 29.42
C ASN A 458 -0.70 8.67 27.93
N ALA A 459 0.39 8.40 27.26
CA ALA A 459 0.55 8.67 25.82
C ALA A 459 1.00 7.40 25.09
N ARG A 460 0.50 7.20 23.86
CA ARG A 460 0.81 6.02 23.05
C ARG A 460 0.93 6.38 21.58
N ILE A 461 1.92 5.78 20.90
CA ILE A 461 2.08 5.90 19.44
C ILE A 461 0.80 5.48 18.74
N GLY A 462 0.30 6.34 17.83
CA GLY A 462 -0.83 6.04 16.98
C GLY A 462 -2.19 6.05 17.67
N ARG A 463 -2.31 6.65 18.87
CA ARG A 463 -3.59 6.72 19.57
C ARG A 463 -4.59 7.55 18.77
N GLN A 464 -5.75 6.97 18.53
CA GLN A 464 -6.89 7.63 17.88
C GLN A 464 -7.90 8.16 18.93
N ALA A 465 -8.79 9.05 18.50
CA ALA A 465 -9.76 9.68 19.40
C ALA A 465 -10.63 8.71 20.22
N PRO A 466 -11.16 7.59 19.68
CA PRO A 466 -11.91 6.61 20.49
C PRO A 466 -11.06 5.99 21.61
N GLU A 467 -9.81 5.64 21.34
CA GLU A 467 -8.90 5.07 22.34
C GLU A 467 -8.46 6.10 23.36
N LEU A 468 -8.33 7.37 22.94
CA LEU A 468 -8.06 8.48 23.87
C LEU A 468 -9.21 8.64 24.83
N LEU A 469 -10.46 8.59 24.34
CA LEU A 469 -11.66 8.64 25.17
C LEU A 469 -11.68 7.54 26.22
N ASP A 470 -11.44 6.30 25.81
CA ASP A 470 -11.42 5.13 26.73
C ASP A 470 -10.38 5.30 27.84
N VAL A 471 -9.19 5.76 27.47
CA VAL A 471 -8.11 6.01 28.43
C VAL A 471 -8.47 7.15 29.39
N MET A 472 -9.01 8.27 28.88
CA MET A 472 -9.37 9.40 29.71
C MET A 472 -10.50 9.06 30.70
N VAL A 473 -11.48 8.26 30.29
CA VAL A 473 -12.53 7.73 31.19
C VAL A 473 -11.91 6.87 32.30
N HIS A 474 -10.94 6.01 31.97
CA HIS A 474 -10.26 5.17 32.96
C HIS A 474 -9.41 5.98 33.94
N ASP A 475 -8.68 6.96 33.43
CA ASP A 475 -7.68 7.72 34.20
C ASP A 475 -8.32 8.83 35.07
N LYS A 476 -9.50 9.36 34.69
CA LYS A 476 -10.18 10.49 35.33
C LYS A 476 -10.24 10.40 36.87
N ALA A 477 -10.56 9.23 37.40
CA ALA A 477 -10.70 9.03 38.85
C ALA A 477 -9.39 9.21 39.63
N GLN A 478 -8.24 9.04 38.96
CA GLN A 478 -6.90 9.13 39.57
C GLN A 478 -6.32 10.54 39.59
N VAL A 479 -6.90 11.45 38.80
CA VAL A 479 -6.33 12.78 38.47
C VAL A 479 -7.35 13.91 38.68
N ALA A 480 -8.33 13.70 39.56
CA ALA A 480 -9.32 14.72 39.89
C ALA A 480 -8.64 16.00 40.43
N GLY A 481 -8.98 17.16 39.86
CA GLY A 481 -8.37 18.44 40.23
C GLY A 481 -7.08 18.81 39.50
N SER A 482 -6.59 17.96 38.61
CA SER A 482 -5.39 18.23 37.80
C SER A 482 -5.66 19.16 36.62
N THR A 483 -4.64 19.90 36.17
CA THR A 483 -4.66 20.54 34.85
C THR A 483 -4.47 19.47 33.78
N VAL A 484 -5.40 19.39 32.82
CA VAL A 484 -5.35 18.43 31.72
C VAL A 484 -4.63 19.00 30.52
N VAL A 485 -3.66 18.26 29.98
CA VAL A 485 -2.94 18.61 28.75
C VAL A 485 -3.06 17.43 27.79
N PHE A 486 -3.60 17.65 26.60
CA PHE A 486 -3.69 16.59 25.58
C PHE A 486 -3.66 17.12 24.16
N ASP A 487 -3.19 16.31 23.23
CA ASP A 487 -3.31 16.52 21.80
C ASP A 487 -4.46 15.69 21.20
N LEU A 488 -5.03 16.19 20.12
CA LEU A 488 -6.18 15.53 19.50
C LEU A 488 -6.21 15.76 17.98
N GLY A 489 -6.33 14.68 17.23
CA GLY A 489 -6.56 14.73 15.78
C GLY A 489 -5.34 14.51 14.91
N ASN A 490 -4.17 14.14 15.45
CA ASN A 490 -2.98 13.84 14.65
C ASN A 490 -3.14 12.53 13.84
N ASN A 491 -3.88 11.54 14.36
CA ASN A 491 -3.90 10.18 13.85
C ASN A 491 -5.19 9.73 13.18
N ASN A 492 -6.21 10.59 13.14
CA ASN A 492 -7.48 10.33 12.44
C ASN A 492 -8.28 11.59 12.23
N ALA A 493 -9.20 11.53 11.27
CA ALA A 493 -10.26 12.52 11.16
C ALA A 493 -11.22 12.42 12.35
N LEU A 494 -11.60 13.54 12.93
CA LEU A 494 -12.45 13.62 14.11
C LEU A 494 -13.92 13.77 13.74
N THR A 495 -14.81 13.17 14.54
CA THR A 495 -16.23 13.48 14.51
C THR A 495 -16.61 14.39 15.67
N ARG A 496 -17.71 15.15 15.51
CA ARG A 496 -18.22 16.01 16.59
C ARG A 496 -18.54 15.23 17.86
N GLU A 497 -19.10 14.05 17.71
CA GLU A 497 -19.47 13.15 18.80
C GLU A 497 -18.23 12.72 19.59
N GLN A 498 -17.13 12.39 18.90
CA GLN A 498 -15.88 12.01 19.55
C GLN A 498 -15.28 13.19 20.34
N VAL A 499 -15.22 14.38 19.73
CA VAL A 499 -14.65 15.57 20.37
C VAL A 499 -15.49 15.95 21.59
N VAL A 500 -16.81 16.00 21.47
CA VAL A 500 -17.74 16.29 22.58
C VAL A 500 -17.56 15.26 23.70
N ALA A 501 -17.53 13.97 23.38
CA ALA A 501 -17.36 12.93 24.39
C ALA A 501 -16.03 13.05 25.16
N ILE A 502 -14.93 13.40 24.49
CA ILE A 502 -13.63 13.65 25.13
C ILE A 502 -13.71 14.84 26.10
N PHE A 503 -14.28 15.97 25.65
CA PHE A 503 -14.41 17.15 26.50
C PHE A 503 -15.38 16.92 27.68
N ASP A 504 -16.43 16.14 27.49
CA ASP A 504 -17.36 15.77 28.57
C ASP A 504 -16.68 14.97 29.70
N VAL A 505 -15.65 14.17 29.38
CA VAL A 505 -14.85 13.49 30.41
C VAL A 505 -14.09 14.47 31.27
N VAL A 506 -13.54 15.55 30.70
CA VAL A 506 -12.62 16.46 31.39
C VAL A 506 -13.25 17.79 31.82
N LYS A 507 -14.51 18.07 31.50
CA LYS A 507 -15.19 19.37 31.73
C LYS A 507 -15.17 19.86 33.17
N ASP A 508 -15.05 18.92 34.14
CA ASP A 508 -15.02 19.24 35.56
C ASP A 508 -13.60 19.56 36.08
N GLN A 509 -12.59 19.47 35.23
CA GLN A 509 -11.21 19.79 35.60
C GLN A 509 -11.00 21.32 35.64
N PRO A 510 -10.13 21.82 36.53
CA PRO A 510 -9.98 23.27 36.75
C PRO A 510 -9.37 23.98 35.52
N LYS A 511 -8.60 23.30 34.71
CA LYS A 511 -7.97 23.82 33.52
C LYS A 511 -7.73 22.73 32.49
N ILE A 512 -8.04 23.02 31.22
CA ILE A 512 -7.91 22.12 30.11
C ILE A 512 -7.09 22.81 29.00
N VAL A 513 -5.97 22.22 28.64
CA VAL A 513 -5.09 22.67 27.56
C VAL A 513 -5.11 21.61 26.48
N VAL A 514 -5.67 21.92 25.34
CA VAL A 514 -5.70 21.03 24.19
C VAL A 514 -4.85 21.60 23.07
N ILE A 515 -4.03 20.74 22.45
CA ILE A 515 -3.15 21.13 21.35
C ILE A 515 -3.80 20.69 20.05
N ASN A 516 -3.91 21.61 19.09
CA ASN A 516 -4.42 21.30 17.78
C ASN A 516 -3.38 20.59 16.91
N THR A 517 -3.82 20.00 15.81
CA THR A 517 -2.96 19.19 14.95
C THR A 517 -2.26 19.99 13.86
N ALA A 518 -0.97 19.72 13.64
CA ALA A 518 -0.14 20.30 12.58
C ALA A 518 0.41 19.22 11.62
N VAL A 519 -0.31 18.13 11.44
CA VAL A 519 0.11 17.01 10.57
C VAL A 519 -0.14 17.33 9.10
N PRO A 520 0.71 16.83 8.17
CA PRO A 520 0.50 16.98 6.73
C PRO A 520 -0.56 15.99 6.24
N ARG A 521 -1.80 16.14 6.75
CA ARG A 521 -2.91 15.21 6.50
C ARG A 521 -4.16 15.95 6.03
N PRO A 522 -5.01 15.32 5.18
CA PRO A 522 -6.21 15.95 4.63
C PRO A 522 -7.20 16.45 5.67
N TRP A 523 -7.21 15.85 6.85
CA TRP A 523 -8.12 16.21 7.94
C TRP A 523 -7.60 17.30 8.90
N ARG A 524 -6.37 17.78 8.75
CA ARG A 524 -5.78 18.79 9.63
C ARG A 524 -6.70 19.98 9.83
N ASP A 525 -7.12 20.60 8.73
CA ASP A 525 -7.89 21.84 8.77
C ASP A 525 -9.31 21.59 9.27
N SER A 526 -9.94 20.48 8.87
CA SER A 526 -11.27 20.09 9.36
C SER A 526 -11.27 19.73 10.84
N ASN A 527 -10.24 19.02 11.32
CA ASN A 527 -10.08 18.71 12.74
C ASN A 527 -9.88 19.97 13.57
N ASN A 528 -9.02 20.88 13.12
CA ASN A 528 -8.74 22.13 13.84
C ASN A 528 -9.97 23.05 13.87
N ALA A 529 -10.73 23.14 12.78
CA ALA A 529 -11.99 23.89 12.74
C ALA A 529 -13.05 23.28 13.67
N LEU A 530 -13.18 21.95 13.67
CA LEU A 530 -14.11 21.23 14.54
C LEU A 530 -13.75 21.42 16.02
N LEU A 531 -12.47 21.28 16.35
CA LEU A 531 -11.97 21.50 17.72
C LEU A 531 -12.28 22.92 18.19
N ALA A 532 -11.95 23.93 17.37
CA ALA A 532 -12.20 25.33 17.68
C ALA A 532 -13.70 25.66 17.86
N ASP A 533 -14.57 24.95 17.16
CA ASP A 533 -16.01 25.11 17.29
C ASP A 533 -16.56 24.45 18.56
N VAL A 534 -16.15 23.23 18.85
CA VAL A 534 -16.65 22.48 20.03
C VAL A 534 -16.18 23.11 21.34
N VAL A 535 -14.92 23.55 21.40
CA VAL A 535 -14.32 24.17 22.60
C VAL A 535 -15.11 25.40 23.10
N LYS A 536 -15.80 26.12 22.23
CA LYS A 536 -16.65 27.27 22.62
C LYS A 536 -17.74 26.94 23.65
N ASN A 537 -18.10 25.64 23.75
CA ASN A 537 -19.16 25.19 24.65
C ASN A 537 -18.62 24.75 26.03
N TYR A 538 -17.30 24.80 26.25
CA TYR A 538 -16.65 24.34 27.46
C TYR A 538 -15.90 25.47 28.15
N ALA A 539 -16.15 25.66 29.45
CA ALA A 539 -15.39 26.58 30.27
C ALA A 539 -13.99 26.05 30.57
N HIS A 540 -13.04 26.92 30.82
CA HIS A 540 -11.67 26.59 31.25
C HIS A 540 -10.84 25.81 30.21
N VAL A 541 -11.22 25.84 28.93
CA VAL A 541 -10.48 25.20 27.85
C VAL A 541 -9.67 26.24 27.07
N THR A 542 -8.42 25.93 26.83
CA THR A 542 -7.50 26.71 25.98
C THR A 542 -6.96 25.84 24.87
N ILE A 543 -6.99 26.34 23.63
CA ILE A 543 -6.33 25.70 22.49
C ILE A 543 -4.93 26.29 22.34
N VAL A 544 -3.94 25.42 22.33
CA VAL A 544 -2.59 25.74 21.85
C VAL A 544 -2.58 25.58 20.34
N ASP A 545 -2.44 26.67 19.62
CA ASP A 545 -2.43 26.66 18.15
C ASP A 545 -1.05 26.27 17.62
N TRP A 546 -0.74 24.99 17.73
CA TRP A 546 0.50 24.42 17.21
C TRP A 546 0.56 24.47 15.68
N ASN A 547 -0.61 24.37 15.02
CA ASN A 547 -0.67 24.45 13.56
C ASN A 547 -0.15 25.80 13.05
N ALA A 548 -0.65 26.89 13.60
CA ALA A 548 -0.19 28.23 13.22
C ALA A 548 1.26 28.47 13.66
N LYS A 549 1.66 27.96 14.85
CA LYS A 549 3.01 28.15 15.38
C LYS A 549 4.08 27.43 14.55
N SER A 550 3.77 26.27 14.03
CA SER A 550 4.70 25.45 13.25
C SER A 550 4.67 25.73 11.75
N GLU A 551 3.75 26.60 11.29
CA GLU A 551 3.65 26.96 9.88
C GLU A 551 4.95 27.61 9.38
N GLY A 552 5.49 27.11 8.26
CA GLY A 552 6.75 27.60 7.70
C GLY A 552 8.03 27.09 8.41
N HIS A 553 7.90 26.19 9.39
CA HIS A 553 9.00 25.65 10.18
C HIS A 553 9.19 24.13 10.04
N PRO A 554 9.55 23.63 8.83
CA PRO A 554 9.75 22.20 8.62
C PRO A 554 10.87 21.63 9.53
N GLU A 555 11.79 22.46 9.99
CA GLU A 555 12.87 22.08 10.90
C GLU A 555 12.40 21.69 12.30
N TYR A 556 11.14 21.90 12.65
CA TYR A 556 10.58 21.39 13.91
C TYR A 556 10.18 19.92 13.85
N PHE A 557 10.04 19.38 12.64
CA PHE A 557 9.51 18.06 12.42
C PHE A 557 10.57 17.08 11.92
N ALA A 558 10.39 15.82 12.25
CA ALA A 558 11.06 14.73 11.59
C ALA A 558 10.61 14.63 10.11
N PRO A 559 11.28 13.83 9.25
CA PRO A 559 10.92 13.71 7.84
C PRO A 559 9.48 13.24 7.55
N ASP A 560 8.77 12.71 8.55
CA ASP A 560 7.37 12.32 8.44
C ASP A 560 6.38 13.51 8.57
N GLY A 561 6.88 14.69 8.94
CA GLY A 561 6.09 15.90 9.13
C GLY A 561 5.14 15.86 10.33
N VAL A 562 5.29 14.88 11.23
CA VAL A 562 4.41 14.67 12.40
C VAL A 562 5.21 14.71 13.69
N HIS A 563 6.24 13.87 13.82
CA HIS A 563 7.06 13.77 15.02
C HIS A 563 8.01 14.95 15.14
N LEU A 564 8.20 15.41 16.37
CA LEU A 564 9.05 16.56 16.65
C LEU A 564 10.53 16.14 16.80
N VAL A 565 11.42 16.93 16.21
CA VAL A 565 12.85 16.88 16.52
C VAL A 565 13.14 17.72 17.77
N PRO A 566 14.33 17.64 18.39
CA PRO A 566 14.62 18.39 19.63
C PRO A 566 14.30 19.88 19.59
N ALA A 567 14.53 20.55 18.45
CA ALA A 567 14.17 21.94 18.25
C ALA A 567 12.64 22.16 18.28
N GLY A 568 11.88 21.29 17.64
CA GLY A 568 10.43 21.30 17.66
C GLY A 568 9.86 21.00 19.05
N VAL A 569 10.45 20.03 19.77
CA VAL A 569 10.05 19.70 21.15
C VAL A 569 10.18 20.92 22.06
N ALA A 570 11.29 21.65 22.00
CA ALA A 570 11.52 22.84 22.82
C ALA A 570 10.44 23.92 22.56
N VAL A 571 10.13 24.18 21.29
CA VAL A 571 9.10 25.19 20.92
C VAL A 571 7.70 24.71 21.30
N TYR A 572 7.38 23.43 21.07
CA TYR A 572 6.09 22.84 21.40
C TYR A 572 5.78 22.91 22.90
N VAL A 573 6.76 22.55 23.74
CA VAL A 573 6.62 22.64 25.19
C VAL A 573 6.50 24.10 25.63
N ALA A 574 7.30 25.02 25.08
CA ALA A 574 7.22 26.44 25.39
C ALA A 574 5.83 27.06 25.01
N GLU A 575 5.18 26.55 23.97
CA GLU A 575 3.81 26.98 23.62
C GLU A 575 2.78 26.46 24.65
N ILE A 576 2.92 25.22 25.12
CA ILE A 576 2.06 24.66 26.18
C ILE A 576 2.23 25.44 27.49
N GLU A 577 3.50 25.73 27.88
CA GLU A 577 3.85 26.43 29.13
C GLU A 577 3.20 27.81 29.28
N LYS A 578 2.88 28.50 28.18
CA LYS A 578 2.16 29.77 28.22
C LYS A 578 0.77 29.67 28.87
N TYR A 579 0.25 28.46 28.91
CA TYR A 579 -1.10 28.16 29.35
C TYR A 579 -1.13 27.18 30.53
N LEU A 580 -0.02 26.89 31.18
CA LEU A 580 0.06 26.15 32.44
C LEU A 580 0.19 27.12 33.62
#